data_aa9f4df627d07921e9b96362fce36a0f
#
_entry.id   aa9f4df627d07921e9b96362fce36a0f
#
_cell.length_a   1.000
_cell.length_b   1.000
_cell.length_c   1.000
_cell.angle_alpha   90.00
_cell.angle_beta   90.00
_cell.angle_gamma   90.00
#
_symmetry.space_group_name_H-M   'P 1'
#
loop_
_entity.id
_entity.type
_entity.pdbx_description
1 polymer ?
#
loop_
_entity_poly.entity_id
_entity_poly.type
_entity_poly.pdbx_seq_one_letter_code
_entity_poly.pdbx_strand_id
1 'polypeptide(L)'
;MEALKIEPAIATDVDIVFVGGWGRSGSTLLARMLAEVPDCVAVGEVRDVFLRGIIEDRVCGCGERFSSCEFWQAVGEDAYGGWDKLSVPRLQELRIKTDKPWHVPALLKPGLRSTTDDAVDEYGELLLALYRSIRTVSGARYIVDASKIASYAAILQRIEGLSPRFIHLVRDPRGTLNSWMKQVRMTDDLDKARYMPRYNTVSGASRYMGYNAEMHAVAKKSPHLFMRYEDLVEEPEANMSKILSMMGLPEDTDLSHFIGPEGVKLGVNHTIAGNPMRHQSGWIPLRTDNSWRKKMSKKRQVAIASMTLPLIKKYGYQILESE
;
A
#
# COMPACT_ATOMS: atom_id res chain seq x y z
N MET A 1 -22.54 -45.33 -6.96
CA MET A 1 -21.90 -44.20 -7.66
C MET A 1 -21.48 -43.21 -6.55
N GLU A 2 -20.26 -43.34 -6.07
CA GLU A 2 -19.68 -42.39 -5.08
C GLU A 2 -19.32 -41.12 -5.81
N ALA A 3 -19.87 -40.00 -5.30
CA ALA A 3 -19.51 -38.67 -5.78
C ALA A 3 -18.04 -38.38 -5.40
N LEU A 4 -17.19 -38.21 -6.41
CA LEU A 4 -15.83 -37.69 -6.22
C LEU A 4 -15.94 -36.37 -5.47
N LYS A 5 -15.47 -36.34 -4.23
CA LYS A 5 -15.16 -35.11 -3.54
C LYS A 5 -13.95 -34.50 -4.24
N ILE A 6 -14.18 -33.48 -5.05
CA ILE A 6 -13.12 -32.61 -5.55
C ILE A 6 -12.63 -31.80 -4.32
N GLU A 7 -11.50 -32.20 -3.75
CA GLU A 7 -10.79 -31.34 -2.83
C GLU A 7 -10.42 -30.05 -3.57
N PRO A 8 -10.66 -28.85 -2.98
CA PRO A 8 -10.23 -27.62 -3.61
C PRO A 8 -8.71 -27.69 -3.77
N ALA A 9 -8.24 -27.55 -5.00
CA ALA A 9 -6.81 -27.44 -5.29
C ALA A 9 -6.21 -26.40 -4.35
N ILE A 10 -5.19 -26.77 -3.57
CA ILE A 10 -4.45 -25.86 -2.69
C ILE A 10 -3.91 -24.79 -3.61
N ALA A 11 -4.47 -23.58 -3.55
CA ALA A 11 -3.99 -22.45 -4.31
C ALA A 11 -2.53 -22.19 -3.88
N THR A 12 -1.58 -22.54 -4.76
CA THR A 12 -0.14 -22.41 -4.49
C THR A 12 0.29 -20.95 -4.42
N ASP A 13 -0.49 -20.06 -5.03
CA ASP A 13 -0.21 -18.65 -5.13
C ASP A 13 -0.67 -17.87 -3.89
N VAL A 14 0.14 -16.86 -3.52
CA VAL A 14 -0.19 -15.92 -2.45
C VAL A 14 -1.01 -14.76 -3.02
N ASP A 15 -2.24 -14.61 -2.57
CA ASP A 15 -3.12 -13.51 -2.97
C ASP A 15 -2.66 -12.19 -2.29
N ILE A 16 -2.29 -11.20 -3.09
CA ILE A 16 -1.87 -9.88 -2.61
C ILE A 16 -2.87 -8.82 -3.05
N VAL A 17 -3.35 -7.99 -2.13
CA VAL A 17 -4.11 -6.78 -2.40
C VAL A 17 -3.16 -5.59 -2.24
N PHE A 18 -2.63 -5.12 -3.35
CA PHE A 18 -1.65 -4.03 -3.36
C PHE A 18 -2.34 -2.67 -3.49
N VAL A 19 -2.17 -1.81 -2.48
CA VAL A 19 -2.68 -0.43 -2.51
C VAL A 19 -1.58 0.48 -3.06
N GLY A 20 -1.75 0.90 -4.31
CA GLY A 20 -0.81 1.73 -5.06
C GLY A 20 -1.27 3.16 -5.25
N GLY A 21 -0.35 4.03 -5.65
CA GLY A 21 -0.56 5.46 -5.86
C GLY A 21 0.43 6.31 -5.09
N TRP A 22 0.25 7.64 -5.09
CA TRP A 22 1.17 8.47 -4.32
C TRP A 22 0.77 8.55 -2.84
N GLY A 23 1.75 8.62 -1.95
CA GLY A 23 1.52 8.72 -0.51
C GLY A 23 0.62 9.89 -0.12
N ARG A 24 -0.03 9.80 1.05
CA ARG A 24 -1.03 10.76 1.59
C ARG A 24 -2.39 10.72 0.87
N SER A 25 -2.66 9.66 0.14
CA SER A 25 -3.94 9.41 -0.53
C SER A 25 -4.88 8.48 0.26
N GLY A 26 -4.60 8.19 1.54
CA GLY A 26 -5.48 7.36 2.37
C GLY A 26 -5.13 5.86 2.38
N SER A 27 -4.01 5.44 1.79
CA SER A 27 -3.62 4.02 1.69
C SER A 27 -3.50 3.30 3.05
N THR A 28 -3.06 3.98 4.11
CA THR A 28 -3.00 3.40 5.45
C THR A 28 -4.40 3.16 6.02
N LEU A 29 -5.34 4.07 5.79
CA LEU A 29 -6.73 3.90 6.20
C LEU A 29 -7.35 2.70 5.49
N LEU A 30 -7.26 2.67 4.15
CA LEU A 30 -7.81 1.59 3.35
C LEU A 30 -7.20 0.23 3.73
N ALA A 31 -5.87 0.14 3.89
CA ALA A 31 -5.24 -1.11 4.28
C ALA A 31 -5.72 -1.59 5.64
N ARG A 32 -5.97 -0.69 6.59
CA ARG A 32 -6.49 -1.04 7.90
C ARG A 32 -7.97 -1.42 7.87
N MET A 33 -8.78 -0.80 7.01
CA MET A 33 -10.16 -1.24 6.78
C MET A 33 -10.20 -2.65 6.18
N LEU A 34 -9.31 -2.94 5.24
CA LEU A 34 -9.20 -4.28 4.66
C LEU A 34 -8.73 -5.33 5.66
N ALA A 35 -7.95 -4.95 6.67
CA ALA A 35 -7.55 -5.87 7.75
C ALA A 35 -8.71 -6.30 8.67
N GLU A 36 -9.83 -5.57 8.66
CA GLU A 36 -11.04 -5.94 9.40
C GLU A 36 -11.93 -6.92 8.61
N VAL A 37 -11.63 -7.13 7.33
CA VAL A 37 -12.33 -8.12 6.51
C VAL A 37 -11.81 -9.52 6.85
N PRO A 38 -12.68 -10.53 7.01
CA PRO A 38 -12.24 -11.91 7.22
C PRO A 38 -11.22 -12.38 6.19
N ASP A 39 -10.29 -13.22 6.60
CA ASP A 39 -9.20 -13.76 5.78
C ASP A 39 -8.23 -12.72 5.17
N CYS A 40 -8.22 -11.49 5.70
CA CYS A 40 -7.31 -10.45 5.30
C CYS A 40 -6.34 -10.07 6.41
N VAL A 41 -5.07 -9.84 6.07
CA VAL A 41 -4.05 -9.27 6.96
C VAL A 41 -3.40 -8.06 6.34
N ALA A 42 -3.34 -6.93 7.05
CA ALA A 42 -2.60 -5.76 6.59
C ALA A 42 -1.26 -5.66 7.32
N VAL A 43 -0.19 -5.67 6.56
CA VAL A 43 1.20 -5.64 7.06
C VAL A 43 1.93 -4.32 6.78
N GLY A 44 1.22 -3.36 6.19
CA GLY A 44 1.73 -2.01 5.91
C GLY A 44 2.53 -1.94 4.61
N GLU A 45 3.70 -1.34 4.66
CA GLU A 45 4.57 -1.14 3.50
C GLU A 45 5.64 -2.25 3.46
N VAL A 46 5.30 -3.44 2.92
CA VAL A 46 6.19 -4.63 2.88
C VAL A 46 7.53 -4.29 2.23
N ARG A 47 7.53 -3.46 1.21
CA ARG A 47 8.73 -2.93 0.55
C ARG A 47 9.76 -2.35 1.54
N ASP A 48 9.30 -1.81 2.63
CA ASP A 48 10.15 -1.13 3.62
C ASP A 48 10.46 -1.98 4.86
N VAL A 49 9.98 -3.24 4.93
CA VAL A 49 10.21 -4.16 6.07
C VAL A 49 11.70 -4.31 6.37
N PHE A 50 12.53 -4.55 5.36
CA PHE A 50 13.97 -4.75 5.55
C PHE A 50 14.67 -3.49 6.09
N LEU A 51 14.25 -2.31 5.65
CA LEU A 51 14.83 -1.05 6.12
C LEU A 51 14.24 -0.64 7.47
N ARG A 52 12.92 -0.58 7.55
CA ARG A 52 12.21 -0.03 8.73
C ARG A 52 12.16 -1.03 9.87
N GLY A 53 12.02 -2.33 9.54
CA GLY A 53 12.02 -3.41 10.52
C GLY A 53 13.44 -3.76 10.95
N ILE A 54 14.21 -4.42 10.07
CA ILE A 54 15.49 -5.02 10.47
C ILE A 54 16.54 -3.95 10.82
N ILE A 55 16.71 -2.90 10.00
CA ILE A 55 17.80 -1.93 10.20
C ILE A 55 17.44 -0.85 11.23
N GLU A 56 16.22 -0.30 11.13
CA GLU A 56 15.80 0.84 11.96
C GLU A 56 15.01 0.40 13.20
N ASP A 57 14.68 -0.88 13.33
CA ASP A 57 13.91 -1.46 14.45
C ASP A 57 12.69 -0.62 14.86
N ARG A 58 11.90 -0.20 13.85
CA ARG A 58 10.76 0.69 14.06
C ARG A 58 9.64 0.00 14.81
N VAL A 59 8.82 0.81 15.48
CA VAL A 59 7.63 0.34 16.18
C VAL A 59 6.61 -0.19 15.17
N CYS A 60 6.15 -1.41 15.39
CA CYS A 60 5.07 -2.08 14.67
C CYS A 60 3.71 -1.46 15.02
N GLY A 61 2.70 -1.70 14.20
CA GLY A 61 1.32 -1.29 14.47
C GLY A 61 0.73 -1.82 15.77
N CYS A 62 1.25 -2.92 16.31
CA CYS A 62 0.87 -3.47 17.62
C CYS A 62 1.45 -2.70 18.82
N GLY A 63 2.39 -1.77 18.58
CA GLY A 63 3.02 -0.99 19.64
C GLY A 63 4.41 -1.49 20.04
N GLU A 64 4.79 -2.72 19.70
CA GLU A 64 6.10 -3.29 20.00
C GLU A 64 7.14 -2.88 18.94
N ARG A 65 8.43 -2.88 19.31
CA ARG A 65 9.51 -2.78 18.31
C ARG A 65 9.45 -3.97 17.36
N PHE A 66 9.94 -3.80 16.14
CA PHE A 66 9.97 -4.89 15.16
C PHE A 66 10.70 -6.13 15.71
N SER A 67 11.84 -5.93 16.39
CA SER A 67 12.62 -6.97 17.02
C SER A 67 11.92 -7.71 18.17
N SER A 68 10.85 -7.13 18.73
CA SER A 68 10.06 -7.71 19.83
C SER A 68 8.64 -8.09 19.41
N CYS A 69 8.25 -7.80 18.17
CA CYS A 69 6.92 -8.13 17.67
C CYS A 69 6.84 -9.62 17.32
N GLU A 70 6.07 -10.38 18.09
CA GLU A 70 5.92 -11.83 17.90
C GLU A 70 5.54 -12.21 16.46
N PHE A 71 4.64 -11.46 15.83
CA PHE A 71 4.25 -11.69 14.44
C PHE A 71 5.45 -11.61 13.49
N TRP A 72 6.21 -10.51 13.56
CA TRP A 72 7.34 -10.32 12.65
C TRP A 72 8.51 -11.26 12.97
N GLN A 73 8.69 -11.64 14.25
CA GLN A 73 9.71 -12.63 14.59
C GLN A 73 9.34 -14.01 14.01
N ALA A 74 8.08 -14.43 14.15
CA ALA A 74 7.60 -15.66 13.54
C ALA A 74 7.72 -15.65 12.00
N VAL A 75 7.41 -14.52 11.35
CA VAL A 75 7.59 -14.37 9.91
C VAL A 75 9.07 -14.50 9.51
N GLY A 76 9.99 -13.89 10.24
CA GLY A 76 11.41 -13.97 9.93
C GLY A 76 11.97 -15.39 10.12
N GLU A 77 11.51 -16.06 11.16
CA GLU A 77 11.92 -17.46 11.43
C GLU A 77 11.42 -18.40 10.33
N ASP A 78 10.12 -18.30 9.95
CA ASP A 78 9.54 -19.16 8.92
C ASP A 78 10.11 -18.87 7.52
N ALA A 79 10.35 -17.58 7.19
CA ALA A 79 10.82 -17.19 5.85
C ALA A 79 12.30 -17.50 5.62
N TYR A 80 13.14 -17.31 6.66
CA TYR A 80 14.59 -17.24 6.49
C TYR A 80 15.39 -17.99 7.56
N GLY A 81 14.72 -18.58 8.56
CA GLY A 81 15.37 -19.13 9.74
C GLY A 81 15.91 -18.05 10.68
N GLY A 82 15.29 -16.86 10.65
CA GLY A 82 15.63 -15.68 11.43
C GLY A 82 16.08 -14.49 10.59
N TRP A 83 15.73 -13.29 11.03
CA TRP A 83 16.12 -12.03 10.35
C TRP A 83 17.65 -11.82 10.30
N ASP A 84 18.39 -12.40 11.24
CA ASP A 84 19.85 -12.35 11.31
C ASP A 84 20.57 -13.17 10.22
N LYS A 85 19.85 -14.06 9.54
CA LYS A 85 20.38 -14.84 8.41
C LYS A 85 20.42 -14.05 7.11
N LEU A 86 19.72 -12.93 7.04
CA LEU A 86 19.68 -12.11 5.84
C LEU A 86 20.89 -11.18 5.74
N SER A 87 21.47 -11.12 4.54
CA SER A 87 22.48 -10.12 4.22
C SER A 87 21.82 -8.77 3.91
N VAL A 88 21.72 -7.93 4.93
CA VAL A 88 21.15 -6.58 4.79
C VAL A 88 21.82 -5.74 3.68
N PRO A 89 23.18 -5.73 3.54
CA PRO A 89 23.81 -5.02 2.43
C PRO A 89 23.35 -5.55 1.04
N ARG A 90 23.20 -6.89 0.91
CA ARG A 90 22.72 -7.48 -0.35
C ARG A 90 21.28 -7.10 -0.65
N LEU A 91 20.40 -7.12 0.34
CA LEU A 91 19.01 -6.67 0.19
C LEU A 91 18.91 -5.22 -0.27
N GLN A 92 19.74 -4.33 0.30
CA GLN A 92 19.78 -2.93 -0.13
C GLN A 92 20.29 -2.78 -1.55
N GLU A 93 21.32 -3.52 -1.92
CA GLU A 93 21.85 -3.54 -3.30
C GLU A 93 20.79 -4.00 -4.31
N LEU A 94 20.10 -5.11 -4.03
CA LEU A 94 19.03 -5.64 -4.87
C LEU A 94 17.92 -4.61 -5.05
N ARG A 95 17.43 -4.02 -3.95
CA ARG A 95 16.41 -2.99 -3.99
C ARG A 95 16.85 -1.77 -4.79
N ILE A 96 18.08 -1.31 -4.63
CA ILE A 96 18.62 -0.17 -5.39
C ILE A 96 18.70 -0.49 -6.89
N LYS A 97 19.06 -1.72 -7.24
CA LYS A 97 19.20 -2.15 -8.63
C LYS A 97 17.87 -2.37 -9.33
N THR A 98 16.82 -2.80 -8.59
CA THR A 98 15.57 -3.28 -9.21
C THR A 98 14.41 -2.31 -9.03
N ASP A 99 14.27 -1.70 -7.85
CA ASP A 99 13.08 -0.95 -7.44
C ASP A 99 13.27 0.56 -7.65
N LYS A 100 13.27 0.97 -8.91
CA LYS A 100 13.34 2.38 -9.33
C LYS A 100 12.29 2.71 -10.39
N PRO A 101 11.74 3.94 -10.41
CA PRO A 101 10.71 4.35 -11.38
C PRO A 101 11.11 4.09 -12.83
N TRP A 102 12.36 4.34 -13.20
CA TRP A 102 12.84 4.14 -14.58
C TRP A 102 12.96 2.68 -15.00
N HIS A 103 12.82 1.71 -14.08
CA HIS A 103 12.79 0.29 -14.40
C HIS A 103 11.37 -0.19 -14.78
N VAL A 104 10.33 0.57 -14.45
CA VAL A 104 8.94 0.20 -14.73
C VAL A 104 8.72 -0.18 -16.21
N PRO A 105 9.20 0.58 -17.20
CA PRO A 105 9.01 0.20 -18.61
C PRO A 105 9.63 -1.15 -18.98
N ALA A 106 10.78 -1.49 -18.41
CA ALA A 106 11.45 -2.78 -18.64
C ALA A 106 10.73 -3.91 -17.91
N LEU A 107 10.33 -3.67 -16.65
CA LEU A 107 9.59 -4.64 -15.83
C LEU A 107 8.23 -5.02 -16.46
N LEU A 108 7.58 -4.10 -17.20
CA LEU A 108 6.30 -4.35 -17.85
C LEU A 108 6.41 -5.03 -19.22
N LYS A 109 7.61 -5.19 -19.78
CA LYS A 109 7.83 -5.84 -21.09
C LYS A 109 8.22 -7.30 -20.89
N PRO A 110 7.34 -8.27 -21.20
CA PRO A 110 7.71 -9.68 -21.14
C PRO A 110 8.74 -10.00 -22.23
N GLY A 111 9.74 -10.82 -21.88
CA GLY A 111 10.70 -11.38 -22.82
C GLY A 111 11.91 -10.50 -23.18
N LEU A 112 11.99 -9.26 -22.70
CA LEU A 112 13.21 -8.45 -22.79
C LEU A 112 14.05 -8.69 -21.53
N ARG A 113 15.04 -9.59 -21.60
CA ARG A 113 16.02 -9.70 -20.51
C ARG A 113 16.83 -8.42 -20.44
N SER A 114 16.85 -7.81 -19.28
CA SER A 114 17.64 -6.62 -18.93
C SER A 114 18.81 -7.04 -18.06
N THR A 115 19.84 -6.22 -17.97
CA THR A 115 20.97 -6.43 -17.05
C THR A 115 20.57 -6.46 -15.55
N THR A 116 19.31 -6.17 -15.26
CA THR A 116 18.74 -6.20 -13.90
C THR A 116 17.92 -7.45 -13.62
N ASP A 117 17.69 -8.34 -14.59
CA ASP A 117 16.77 -9.47 -14.42
C ASP A 117 17.27 -10.45 -13.36
N ASP A 118 18.56 -10.80 -13.34
CA ASP A 118 19.11 -11.67 -12.30
C ASP A 118 18.91 -11.07 -10.88
N ALA A 119 19.03 -9.75 -10.74
CA ALA A 119 18.77 -9.06 -9.48
C ALA A 119 17.26 -9.01 -9.14
N VAL A 120 16.40 -8.95 -10.16
CA VAL A 120 14.94 -9.03 -9.98
C VAL A 120 14.54 -10.43 -9.53
N ASP A 121 15.14 -11.47 -10.12
CA ASP A 121 14.86 -12.85 -9.79
C ASP A 121 15.32 -13.15 -8.33
N GLU A 122 16.56 -12.80 -7.97
CA GLU A 122 17.06 -12.96 -6.60
C GLU A 122 16.22 -12.18 -5.56
N TYR A 123 15.86 -10.93 -5.87
CA TYR A 123 15.00 -10.13 -5.00
C TYR A 123 13.60 -10.75 -4.92
N GLY A 124 13.11 -11.29 -6.03
CA GLY A 124 11.83 -11.98 -6.12
C GLY A 124 11.75 -13.22 -5.24
N GLU A 125 12.79 -14.04 -5.19
CA GLU A 125 12.84 -15.21 -4.31
C GLU A 125 12.74 -14.82 -2.83
N LEU A 126 13.44 -13.76 -2.42
CA LEU A 126 13.37 -13.25 -1.05
C LEU A 126 11.97 -12.70 -0.73
N LEU A 127 11.36 -11.98 -1.67
CA LEU A 127 9.99 -11.48 -1.49
C LEU A 127 8.96 -12.63 -1.45
N LEU A 128 9.10 -13.64 -2.31
CA LEU A 128 8.21 -14.80 -2.30
C LEU A 128 8.24 -15.53 -0.96
N ALA A 129 9.43 -15.77 -0.41
CA ALA A 129 9.59 -16.36 0.92
C ALA A 129 8.89 -15.50 1.98
N LEU A 130 9.08 -14.17 1.94
CA LEU A 130 8.44 -13.25 2.88
C LEU A 130 6.90 -13.30 2.80
N TYR A 131 6.33 -13.22 1.61
CA TYR A 131 4.87 -13.23 1.47
C TYR A 131 4.26 -14.57 1.83
N ARG A 132 4.90 -15.69 1.51
CA ARG A 132 4.46 -17.03 1.94
C ARG A 132 4.45 -17.14 3.45
N SER A 133 5.48 -16.67 4.10
CA SER A 133 5.58 -16.69 5.56
C SER A 133 4.56 -15.76 6.23
N ILE A 134 4.31 -14.56 5.69
CA ILE A 134 3.23 -13.69 6.19
C ILE A 134 1.89 -14.44 6.11
N ARG A 135 1.61 -15.14 5.01
CA ARG A 135 0.40 -15.95 4.86
C ARG A 135 0.35 -17.08 5.88
N THR A 136 1.43 -17.83 6.07
CA THR A 136 1.52 -18.95 7.00
C THR A 136 1.27 -18.48 8.44
N VAL A 137 1.99 -17.44 8.86
CA VAL A 137 1.93 -16.94 10.25
C VAL A 137 0.60 -16.26 10.57
N SER A 138 0.03 -15.53 9.61
CA SER A 138 -1.26 -14.87 9.81
C SER A 138 -2.46 -15.81 9.66
N GLY A 139 -2.33 -16.90 8.93
CA GLY A 139 -3.43 -17.76 8.50
C GLY A 139 -4.38 -17.09 7.49
N ALA A 140 -4.11 -15.84 7.09
CA ALA A 140 -4.96 -15.09 6.19
C ALA A 140 -4.73 -15.49 4.73
N ARG A 141 -5.80 -15.51 3.95
CA ARG A 141 -5.72 -15.75 2.50
C ARG A 141 -5.15 -14.55 1.76
N TYR A 142 -5.60 -13.34 2.10
CA TYR A 142 -5.23 -12.10 1.41
C TYR A 142 -4.25 -11.27 2.24
N ILE A 143 -3.12 -10.92 1.64
CA ILE A 143 -2.14 -10.01 2.24
C ILE A 143 -2.34 -8.62 1.64
N VAL A 144 -2.65 -7.66 2.49
CA VAL A 144 -2.82 -6.25 2.09
C VAL A 144 -1.50 -5.52 2.25
N ASP A 145 -0.92 -5.12 1.12
CA ASP A 145 0.33 -4.37 1.04
C ASP A 145 0.09 -2.94 0.57
N ALA A 146 0.42 -1.97 1.40
CA ALA A 146 0.26 -0.55 1.11
C ALA A 146 1.59 0.14 0.71
N SER A 147 2.48 -0.56 0.04
CA SER A 147 3.81 -0.04 -0.38
C SER A 147 3.76 1.07 -1.42
N LYS A 148 2.67 1.23 -2.14
CA LYS A 148 2.36 2.35 -3.03
C LYS A 148 3.20 2.46 -4.31
N ILE A 149 4.41 1.94 -4.33
CA ILE A 149 5.44 2.18 -5.35
C ILE A 149 5.23 1.29 -6.57
N ALA A 150 5.11 1.91 -7.74
CA ALA A 150 4.80 1.21 -8.99
C ALA A 150 5.92 0.24 -9.44
N SER A 151 7.20 0.59 -9.25
CA SER A 151 8.30 -0.32 -9.58
C SER A 151 8.28 -1.59 -8.74
N TYR A 152 7.97 -1.46 -7.44
CA TYR A 152 7.80 -2.60 -6.56
C TYR A 152 6.57 -3.45 -6.95
N ALA A 153 5.46 -2.80 -7.25
CA ALA A 153 4.26 -3.49 -7.77
C ALA A 153 4.56 -4.28 -9.06
N ALA A 154 5.36 -3.71 -9.97
CA ALA A 154 5.78 -4.37 -11.21
C ALA A 154 6.72 -5.58 -10.94
N ILE A 155 7.55 -5.52 -9.90
CA ILE A 155 8.35 -6.67 -9.46
C ILE A 155 7.43 -7.78 -8.97
N LEU A 156 6.45 -7.47 -8.11
CA LEU A 156 5.50 -8.47 -7.60
C LEU A 156 4.74 -9.20 -8.72
N GLN A 157 4.43 -8.50 -9.84
CA GLN A 157 3.79 -9.13 -11.00
C GLN A 157 4.68 -10.14 -11.74
N ARG A 158 5.99 -10.11 -11.55
CA ARG A 158 6.95 -11.02 -12.18
C ARG A 158 7.26 -12.25 -11.34
N ILE A 159 6.89 -12.25 -10.07
CA ILE A 159 7.20 -13.33 -9.15
C ILE A 159 6.15 -14.44 -9.32
N GLU A 160 6.58 -15.58 -9.85
CA GLU A 160 5.75 -16.78 -9.90
C GLU A 160 5.38 -17.24 -8.47
N GLY A 161 4.11 -17.56 -8.25
CA GLY A 161 3.59 -17.88 -6.92
C GLY A 161 3.04 -16.68 -6.15
N LEU A 162 3.03 -15.48 -6.72
CA LEU A 162 2.30 -14.32 -6.21
C LEU A 162 1.18 -13.92 -7.19
N SER A 163 0.00 -13.63 -6.64
CA SER A 163 -1.18 -13.17 -7.40
C SER A 163 -1.61 -11.76 -6.97
N PRO A 164 -0.91 -10.71 -7.44
CA PRO A 164 -1.23 -9.34 -7.04
C PRO A 164 -2.46 -8.80 -7.76
N ARG A 165 -3.40 -8.25 -6.98
CA ARG A 165 -4.52 -7.40 -7.39
C ARG A 165 -4.24 -5.99 -6.94
N PHE A 166 -4.58 -4.99 -7.74
CA PHE A 166 -4.18 -3.61 -7.48
C PHE A 166 -5.36 -2.71 -7.17
N ILE A 167 -5.25 -1.92 -6.12
CA ILE A 167 -6.12 -0.78 -5.87
C ILE A 167 -5.30 0.47 -6.14
N HIS A 168 -5.59 1.16 -7.26
CA HIS A 168 -4.99 2.45 -7.53
C HIS A 168 -5.78 3.54 -6.79
N LEU A 169 -5.32 3.84 -5.58
CA LEU A 169 -5.96 4.83 -4.71
C LEU A 169 -5.36 6.20 -4.94
N VAL A 170 -6.21 7.13 -5.37
CA VAL A 170 -5.83 8.53 -5.61
C VAL A 170 -6.59 9.47 -4.67
N ARG A 171 -6.11 10.67 -4.53
CA ARG A 171 -6.76 11.78 -3.82
C ARG A 171 -6.55 13.06 -4.60
N ASP A 172 -7.46 14.04 -4.43
CA ASP A 172 -7.29 15.37 -5.04
C ASP A 172 -5.83 15.86 -4.85
N PRO A 173 -5.12 16.23 -5.93
CA PRO A 173 -3.72 16.63 -5.85
C PRO A 173 -3.50 17.82 -4.91
N ARG A 174 -4.47 18.74 -4.79
CA ARG A 174 -4.40 19.89 -3.87
C ARG A 174 -4.44 19.41 -2.41
N GLY A 175 -5.34 18.47 -2.09
CA GLY A 175 -5.44 17.83 -0.78
C GLY A 175 -4.19 17.02 -0.44
N THR A 176 -3.70 16.25 -1.41
CA THR A 176 -2.48 15.43 -1.26
C THR A 176 -1.26 16.30 -1.01
N LEU A 177 -1.03 17.34 -1.83
CA LEU A 177 0.10 18.25 -1.66
C LEU A 177 0.00 19.05 -0.36
N ASN A 178 -1.21 19.51 0.01
CA ASN A 178 -1.41 20.17 1.30
C ASN A 178 -0.98 19.26 2.48
N SER A 179 -1.26 17.96 2.38
CA SER A 179 -0.82 16.99 3.37
C SER A 179 0.71 16.81 3.38
N TRP A 180 1.37 16.79 2.22
CA TRP A 180 2.84 16.72 2.11
C TRP A 180 3.57 17.99 2.54
N MET A 181 2.90 19.12 2.62
CA MET A 181 3.48 20.39 3.13
C MET A 181 3.44 20.48 4.66
N LYS A 182 2.56 19.70 5.32
CA LYS A 182 2.49 19.66 6.78
C LYS A 182 3.75 19.02 7.37
N GLN A 183 4.22 19.55 8.49
CA GLN A 183 5.24 18.89 9.29
C GLN A 183 4.57 17.80 10.13
N VAL A 184 4.84 16.55 9.82
CA VAL A 184 4.28 15.39 10.53
C VAL A 184 5.43 14.64 11.19
N ARG A 185 5.39 14.56 12.52
CA ARG A 185 6.35 13.75 13.28
C ARG A 185 6.06 12.28 13.07
N MET A 186 7.09 11.49 12.81
CA MET A 186 7.01 10.04 12.80
C MET A 186 7.03 9.54 14.26
N THR A 187 6.06 8.71 14.61
CA THR A 187 5.90 8.21 15.99
C THR A 187 6.47 6.82 16.19
N ASP A 188 7.00 6.24 15.13
CA ASP A 188 7.52 4.88 15.07
C ASP A 188 9.05 4.78 15.25
N ASP A 189 9.74 5.92 15.35
CA ASP A 189 11.16 5.98 15.72
C ASP A 189 11.24 6.51 17.16
N LEU A 190 11.50 5.61 18.10
CA LEU A 190 11.58 5.95 19.52
C LEU A 190 12.92 6.61 19.88
N ASP A 191 13.95 6.38 19.07
CA ASP A 191 15.31 6.80 19.37
C ASP A 191 15.61 8.18 18.80
N LYS A 192 14.89 8.61 17.75
CA LYS A 192 15.14 9.88 17.05
C LYS A 192 13.85 10.60 16.70
N ALA A 193 13.82 11.91 16.92
CA ALA A 193 12.75 12.75 16.42
C ALA A 193 12.87 12.91 14.89
N ARG A 194 12.14 12.11 14.15
CA ARG A 194 12.09 12.20 12.68
C ARG A 194 10.78 12.80 12.21
N TYR A 195 10.83 13.42 11.06
CA TYR A 195 9.67 14.01 10.38
C TYR A 195 9.50 13.42 8.99
N MET A 196 8.26 13.33 8.55
CA MET A 196 7.98 12.95 7.18
C MET A 196 8.55 13.98 6.18
N PRO A 197 8.99 13.55 5.00
CA PRO A 197 9.45 14.46 3.94
C PRO A 197 8.40 15.53 3.63
N ARG A 198 8.85 16.71 3.22
CA ARG A 198 8.00 17.80 2.76
C ARG A 198 8.36 18.17 1.34
N TYR A 199 7.35 18.44 0.54
CA TYR A 199 7.54 18.82 -0.88
C TYR A 199 6.98 20.22 -1.13
N ASN A 200 7.66 20.99 -1.96
CA ASN A 200 7.12 22.22 -2.50
C ASN A 200 6.10 21.92 -3.62
N THR A 201 5.43 22.96 -4.12
CA THR A 201 4.37 22.82 -5.13
C THR A 201 4.86 22.10 -6.38
N VAL A 202 6.01 22.49 -6.93
CA VAL A 202 6.52 21.94 -8.19
C VAL A 202 6.94 20.48 -8.02
N SER A 203 7.82 20.20 -7.06
CA SER A 203 8.30 18.84 -6.82
C SER A 203 7.17 17.89 -6.41
N GLY A 204 6.19 18.39 -5.64
CA GLY A 204 5.02 17.62 -5.25
C GLY A 204 4.11 17.31 -6.43
N ALA A 205 3.79 18.28 -7.28
CA ALA A 205 2.97 18.08 -8.47
C ALA A 205 3.63 17.11 -9.46
N SER A 206 4.94 17.24 -9.70
CA SER A 206 5.70 16.32 -10.57
C SER A 206 5.68 14.88 -10.03
N ARG A 207 5.88 14.71 -8.72
CA ARG A 207 5.78 13.39 -8.08
C ARG A 207 4.37 12.81 -8.17
N TYR A 208 3.33 13.63 -7.90
CA TYR A 208 1.94 13.20 -8.06
C TYR A 208 1.67 12.66 -9.47
N MET A 209 2.11 13.40 -10.49
CA MET A 209 1.97 12.99 -11.88
C MET A 209 2.71 11.68 -12.17
N GLY A 210 4.00 11.59 -11.82
CA GLY A 210 4.84 10.43 -12.09
C GLY A 210 4.32 9.17 -11.42
N TYR A 211 4.16 9.19 -10.08
CA TYR A 211 3.73 8.03 -9.31
C TYR A 211 2.36 7.48 -9.75
N ASN A 212 1.40 8.37 -10.01
CA ASN A 212 0.06 7.92 -10.43
C ASN A 212 0.05 7.45 -11.90
N ALA A 213 0.85 8.04 -12.78
CA ALA A 213 0.97 7.57 -14.16
C ALA A 213 1.63 6.18 -14.23
N GLU A 214 2.71 5.96 -13.49
CA GLU A 214 3.38 4.67 -13.37
C GLU A 214 2.43 3.61 -12.77
N MET A 215 1.76 3.92 -11.66
CA MET A 215 0.84 2.99 -11.02
C MET A 215 -0.32 2.61 -11.94
N HIS A 216 -0.84 3.57 -12.70
CA HIS A 216 -1.87 3.30 -13.71
C HIS A 216 -1.37 2.33 -14.79
N ALA A 217 -0.12 2.47 -15.24
CA ALA A 217 0.46 1.57 -16.25
C ALA A 217 0.67 0.15 -15.69
N VAL A 218 1.15 0.03 -14.46
CA VAL A 218 1.39 -1.26 -13.78
C VAL A 218 0.06 -1.96 -13.49
N ALA A 219 -0.91 -1.27 -12.90
CA ALA A 219 -2.17 -1.85 -12.49
C ALA A 219 -2.94 -2.52 -13.63
N LYS A 220 -2.87 -1.96 -14.85
CA LYS A 220 -3.55 -2.51 -16.04
C LYS A 220 -3.12 -3.92 -16.44
N LYS A 221 -2.03 -4.46 -15.90
CA LYS A 221 -1.51 -5.78 -16.23
C LYS A 221 -2.08 -6.91 -15.37
N SER A 222 -2.87 -6.57 -14.35
CA SER A 222 -3.50 -7.52 -13.42
C SER A 222 -4.92 -7.05 -13.09
N PRO A 223 -5.73 -7.85 -12.39
CA PRO A 223 -7.00 -7.39 -11.85
C PRO A 223 -6.79 -6.13 -11.01
N HIS A 224 -7.54 -5.07 -11.31
CA HIS A 224 -7.35 -3.79 -10.63
C HIS A 224 -8.63 -2.98 -10.49
N LEU A 225 -8.65 -2.14 -9.47
CA LEU A 225 -9.69 -1.17 -9.19
C LEU A 225 -9.06 0.23 -9.06
N PHE A 226 -9.66 1.21 -9.75
CA PHE A 226 -9.37 2.62 -9.51
C PHE A 226 -10.34 3.16 -8.47
N MET A 227 -9.81 3.92 -7.50
CA MET A 227 -10.61 4.48 -6.41
C MET A 227 -10.12 5.86 -5.99
N ARG A 228 -11.04 6.78 -5.72
CA ARG A 228 -10.71 8.06 -5.09
C ARG A 228 -10.86 7.93 -3.57
N TYR A 229 -9.96 8.55 -2.84
CA TYR A 229 -10.02 8.62 -1.39
C TYR A 229 -11.33 9.25 -0.90
N GLU A 230 -11.78 10.26 -1.61
CA GLU A 230 -13.01 10.98 -1.30
C GLU A 230 -14.23 10.05 -1.36
N ASP A 231 -14.33 9.21 -2.41
CA ASP A 231 -15.41 8.24 -2.57
C ASP A 231 -15.37 7.18 -1.46
N LEU A 232 -14.17 6.69 -1.10
CA LEU A 232 -14.01 5.73 -0.01
C LEU A 232 -14.50 6.29 1.33
N VAL A 233 -14.28 7.58 1.60
CA VAL A 233 -14.65 8.21 2.87
C VAL A 233 -16.13 8.59 2.89
N GLU A 234 -16.71 8.97 1.76
CA GLU A 234 -18.11 9.37 1.62
C GLU A 234 -19.05 8.16 1.58
N GLU A 235 -18.64 7.09 0.90
CA GLU A 235 -19.44 5.86 0.72
C GLU A 235 -18.59 4.61 1.06
N PRO A 236 -18.18 4.42 2.32
CA PRO A 236 -17.21 3.38 2.68
C PRO A 236 -17.71 1.97 2.39
N GLU A 237 -18.96 1.64 2.72
CA GLU A 237 -19.53 0.31 2.48
C GLU A 237 -19.57 -0.02 0.97
N ALA A 238 -20.12 0.87 0.16
CA ALA A 238 -20.23 0.67 -1.28
C ALA A 238 -18.86 0.52 -1.97
N ASN A 239 -17.85 1.26 -1.51
CA ASN A 239 -16.51 1.17 -2.08
C ASN A 239 -15.73 -0.06 -1.55
N MET A 240 -15.97 -0.49 -0.31
CA MET A 240 -15.45 -1.76 0.18
C MET A 240 -16.06 -2.94 -0.57
N SER A 241 -17.36 -2.97 -0.85
CA SER A 241 -18.01 -4.03 -1.66
C SER A 241 -17.37 -4.16 -3.04
N LYS A 242 -17.03 -3.05 -3.72
CA LYS A 242 -16.30 -3.08 -5.00
C LYS A 242 -14.91 -3.74 -4.87
N ILE A 243 -14.23 -3.50 -3.75
CA ILE A 243 -12.91 -4.12 -3.49
C ILE A 243 -13.10 -5.61 -3.24
N LEU A 244 -14.09 -6.01 -2.44
CA LEU A 244 -14.38 -7.42 -2.17
C LEU A 244 -14.70 -8.18 -3.45
N SER A 245 -15.51 -7.60 -4.34
CA SER A 245 -15.80 -8.15 -5.67
C SER A 245 -14.52 -8.34 -6.50
N MET A 246 -13.63 -7.34 -6.54
CA MET A 246 -12.33 -7.46 -7.23
C MET A 246 -11.45 -8.56 -6.62
N MET A 247 -11.54 -8.79 -5.30
CA MET A 247 -10.84 -9.87 -4.62
C MET A 247 -11.46 -11.26 -4.88
N GLY A 248 -12.68 -11.30 -5.40
CA GLY A 248 -13.45 -12.54 -5.55
C GLY A 248 -14.16 -12.98 -4.27
N LEU A 249 -14.39 -12.04 -3.36
CA LEU A 249 -15.21 -12.22 -2.16
C LEU A 249 -16.66 -11.77 -2.44
N PRO A 250 -17.67 -12.28 -1.70
CA PRO A 250 -19.05 -11.86 -1.85
C PRO A 250 -19.21 -10.35 -1.61
N GLU A 251 -19.95 -9.68 -2.51
CA GLU A 251 -20.23 -8.23 -2.40
C GLU A 251 -21.15 -7.90 -1.20
N ASP A 252 -21.92 -8.88 -0.77
CA ASP A 252 -22.84 -8.81 0.38
C ASP A 252 -22.19 -9.23 1.71
N THR A 253 -20.85 -9.31 1.75
CA THR A 253 -20.13 -9.53 3.01
C THR A 253 -20.54 -8.47 4.04
N ASP A 254 -20.94 -8.92 5.22
CA ASP A 254 -21.33 -8.02 6.31
C ASP A 254 -20.12 -7.23 6.81
N LEU A 255 -20.15 -5.92 6.62
CA LEU A 255 -19.14 -4.96 7.06
C LEU A 255 -19.56 -4.16 8.30
N SER A 256 -20.77 -4.40 8.82
CA SER A 256 -21.36 -3.63 9.93
C SER A 256 -20.58 -3.74 11.23
N HIS A 257 -19.77 -4.79 11.38
CA HIS A 257 -18.94 -5.00 12.56
C HIS A 257 -17.79 -3.97 12.68
N PHE A 258 -17.41 -3.32 11.57
CA PHE A 258 -16.36 -2.28 11.59
C PHE A 258 -16.70 -1.00 10.81
N ILE A 259 -17.76 -0.96 10.00
CA ILE A 259 -18.25 0.27 9.35
C ILE A 259 -19.60 0.65 9.98
N GLY A 260 -19.73 1.89 10.43
CA GLY A 260 -20.93 2.38 11.05
C GLY A 260 -21.03 3.91 11.09
N PRO A 261 -22.08 4.46 11.71
CA PRO A 261 -22.30 5.92 11.76
C PRO A 261 -21.16 6.72 12.40
N GLU A 262 -20.39 6.08 13.29
CA GLU A 262 -19.23 6.70 13.96
C GLU A 262 -17.98 6.74 13.08
N GLY A 263 -17.99 6.04 11.96
CA GLY A 263 -16.87 5.88 11.03
C GLY A 263 -16.45 4.43 10.87
N VAL A 264 -15.16 4.13 11.07
CA VAL A 264 -14.64 2.76 11.00
C VAL A 264 -13.99 2.35 12.32
N LYS A 265 -14.27 1.13 12.77
CA LYS A 265 -13.65 0.53 13.95
C LYS A 265 -12.43 -0.27 13.49
N LEU A 266 -11.26 0.12 13.96
CA LEU A 266 -9.98 -0.47 13.57
C LEU A 266 -9.33 -1.18 14.77
N GLY A 267 -8.94 -2.44 14.56
CA GLY A 267 -8.29 -3.27 15.57
C GLY A 267 -6.80 -3.04 15.69
N VAL A 268 -6.11 -3.89 16.42
CA VAL A 268 -4.65 -3.96 16.46
C VAL A 268 -4.14 -4.56 15.14
N ASN A 269 -2.98 -4.12 14.70
CA ASN A 269 -2.41 -4.57 13.42
C ASN A 269 -0.89 -4.73 13.54
N HIS A 270 -0.27 -5.38 12.56
CA HIS A 270 1.19 -5.56 12.47
C HIS A 270 1.80 -4.77 11.32
N THR A 271 1.23 -3.61 10.98
CA THR A 271 1.77 -2.77 9.90
C THR A 271 3.14 -2.21 10.27
N ILE A 272 4.10 -2.37 9.36
CA ILE A 272 5.40 -1.71 9.44
C ILE A 272 5.45 -0.56 8.44
N ALA A 273 6.00 0.57 8.85
CA ALA A 273 6.02 1.82 8.10
C ALA A 273 4.62 2.39 7.77
N GLY A 274 4.57 3.60 7.23
CA GLY A 274 3.32 4.26 6.84
C GLY A 274 2.96 5.48 7.69
N ASN A 275 1.68 5.85 7.65
CA ASN A 275 1.16 7.00 8.39
C ASN A 275 1.03 6.68 9.89
N PRO A 276 1.30 7.64 10.80
CA PRO A 276 1.12 7.45 12.25
C PRO A 276 -0.28 6.98 12.67
N MET A 277 -1.33 7.18 11.86
CA MET A 277 -2.67 6.65 12.15
C MET A 277 -2.70 5.11 12.29
N ARG A 278 -1.68 4.40 11.83
CA ARG A 278 -1.56 2.95 12.00
C ARG A 278 -1.52 2.50 13.47
N HIS A 279 -1.16 3.40 14.39
CA HIS A 279 -1.16 3.15 15.83
C HIS A 279 -2.49 3.50 16.52
N GLN A 280 -3.48 4.02 15.79
CA GLN A 280 -4.79 4.30 16.34
C GLN A 280 -5.67 3.05 16.28
N SER A 281 -6.50 2.82 17.30
CA SER A 281 -7.47 1.71 17.37
C SER A 281 -8.82 2.22 17.89
N GLY A 282 -9.86 1.40 17.73
CA GLY A 282 -11.24 1.77 18.09
C GLY A 282 -11.93 2.51 16.93
N TRP A 283 -12.98 3.23 17.24
CA TRP A 283 -13.76 3.98 16.26
C TRP A 283 -13.02 5.21 15.77
N ILE A 284 -12.80 5.29 14.47
CA ILE A 284 -12.10 6.39 13.78
C ILE A 284 -13.12 7.07 12.86
N PRO A 285 -13.44 8.34 13.08
CA PRO A 285 -14.39 9.05 12.23
C PRO A 285 -13.84 9.23 10.81
N LEU A 286 -14.63 8.86 9.82
CA LEU A 286 -14.31 9.11 8.42
C LEU A 286 -14.69 10.55 8.07
N ARG A 287 -13.68 11.33 7.66
CA ARG A 287 -13.88 12.73 7.25
C ARG A 287 -12.98 13.07 6.10
N THR A 288 -13.55 13.60 5.03
CA THR A 288 -12.79 14.16 3.93
C THR A 288 -12.04 15.41 4.40
N ASP A 289 -10.70 15.36 4.41
CA ASP A 289 -9.89 16.54 4.79
C ASP A 289 -9.87 17.55 3.63
N ASN A 290 -10.83 18.46 3.63
CA ASN A 290 -10.96 19.59 2.72
C ASN A 290 -10.26 20.86 3.24
N SER A 291 -9.42 20.75 4.28
CA SER A 291 -8.73 21.91 4.90
C SER A 291 -7.89 22.72 3.90
N TRP A 292 -7.42 22.08 2.81
CA TRP A 292 -6.65 22.74 1.77
C TRP A 292 -7.45 23.86 1.08
N ARG A 293 -8.79 23.74 0.96
CA ARG A 293 -9.67 24.75 0.36
C ARG A 293 -9.53 26.10 1.06
N LYS A 294 -9.43 26.07 2.39
CA LYS A 294 -9.29 27.29 3.24
C LYS A 294 -7.83 27.66 3.53
N LYS A 295 -6.94 26.67 3.69
CA LYS A 295 -5.55 26.92 4.13
C LYS A 295 -4.55 27.20 3.01
N MET A 296 -4.86 26.76 1.78
CA MET A 296 -3.99 26.94 0.62
C MET A 296 -4.41 28.20 -0.15
N SER A 297 -3.46 29.06 -0.50
CA SER A 297 -3.76 30.26 -1.31
C SER A 297 -4.33 29.84 -2.67
N LYS A 298 -5.28 30.62 -3.22
CA LYS A 298 -5.89 30.38 -4.52
C LYS A 298 -4.84 30.26 -5.64
N LYS A 299 -3.80 31.08 -5.64
CA LYS A 299 -2.66 31.01 -6.59
C LYS A 299 -2.01 29.61 -6.58
N ARG A 300 -1.80 29.05 -5.40
CA ARG A 300 -1.21 27.71 -5.26
C ARG A 300 -2.16 26.60 -5.69
N GLN A 301 -3.46 26.72 -5.37
CA GLN A 301 -4.49 25.78 -5.83
C GLN A 301 -4.52 25.71 -7.36
N VAL A 302 -4.54 26.88 -8.03
CA VAL A 302 -4.50 26.98 -9.49
C VAL A 302 -3.20 26.39 -10.05
N ALA A 303 -2.04 26.73 -9.47
CA ALA A 303 -0.76 26.18 -9.93
C ALA A 303 -0.72 24.64 -9.86
N ILE A 304 -1.17 24.05 -8.75
CA ILE A 304 -1.26 22.59 -8.62
C ILE A 304 -2.21 22.01 -9.65
N ALA A 305 -3.41 22.59 -9.78
CA ALA A 305 -4.42 22.13 -10.73
C ALA A 305 -3.90 22.17 -12.17
N SER A 306 -3.21 23.25 -12.56
CA SER A 306 -2.62 23.38 -13.90
C SER A 306 -1.52 22.33 -14.15
N MET A 307 -0.61 22.14 -13.19
CA MET A 307 0.48 21.15 -13.31
C MET A 307 -0.01 19.70 -13.32
N THR A 308 -1.16 19.43 -12.70
CA THR A 308 -1.73 18.07 -12.60
C THR A 308 -2.98 17.90 -13.47
N LEU A 309 -3.24 18.83 -14.39
CA LEU A 309 -4.46 18.90 -15.20
C LEU A 309 -4.85 17.59 -15.91
N PRO A 310 -3.91 16.85 -16.56
CA PRO A 310 -4.26 15.60 -17.21
C PRO A 310 -4.86 14.57 -16.24
N LEU A 311 -4.31 14.46 -15.03
CA LEU A 311 -4.81 13.52 -14.03
C LEU A 311 -6.05 14.04 -13.30
N ILE A 312 -6.16 15.35 -13.05
CA ILE A 312 -7.38 15.95 -12.51
C ILE A 312 -8.58 15.61 -13.41
N LYS A 313 -8.46 15.83 -14.74
CA LYS A 313 -9.52 15.49 -15.70
C LYS A 313 -9.81 13.99 -15.73
N LYS A 314 -8.75 13.17 -15.78
CA LYS A 314 -8.88 11.70 -15.82
C LYS A 314 -9.57 11.13 -14.59
N TYR A 315 -9.33 11.71 -13.42
CA TYR A 315 -9.86 11.22 -12.15
C TYR A 315 -11.18 11.89 -11.74
N GLY A 316 -11.71 12.78 -12.57
CA GLY A 316 -12.99 13.43 -12.33
C GLY A 316 -12.98 14.50 -11.25
N TYR A 317 -11.80 15.08 -10.93
CA TYR A 317 -11.72 16.20 -10.01
C TYR A 317 -12.05 17.53 -10.71
N GLN A 318 -12.69 18.44 -10.00
CA GLN A 318 -12.95 19.78 -10.50
C GLN A 318 -11.64 20.58 -10.62
N ILE A 319 -11.46 21.30 -11.74
CA ILE A 319 -10.27 22.13 -11.99
C ILE A 319 -10.30 23.38 -11.13
N LEU A 320 -11.43 24.07 -11.14
CA LEU A 320 -11.74 25.24 -10.33
C LEU A 320 -13.03 24.95 -9.58
N GLU A 321 -13.07 25.27 -8.31
CA GLU A 321 -14.31 25.21 -7.55
C GLU A 321 -15.12 26.46 -7.86
N SER A 322 -16.39 26.29 -8.24
CA SER A 322 -17.38 27.35 -8.16
C SER A 322 -17.48 27.81 -6.70
N GLU A 323 -17.39 29.09 -6.49
CA GLU A 323 -17.58 29.74 -5.19
C GLU A 323 -18.92 29.38 -4.55
#